data_2f421e0350c55108532a5182f2cd7879
#
_entry.id   2f421e0350c55108532a5182f2cd7879
#
_cell.length_a   1.000
_cell.length_b   1.000
_cell.length_c   1.000
_cell.angle_alpha   90.00
_cell.angle_beta   90.00
_cell.angle_gamma   90.00
#
_symmetry.space_group_name_H-M   'P 1'
#
loop_
_entity.id
_entity.type
_entity.pdbx_description
1 polymer ?
#
loop_
_entity_poly.entity_id
_entity_poly.type
_entity_poly.pdbx_seq_one_letter_code
_entity_poly.pdbx_strand_id
1 'polypeptide(L)'
;VSDIVVIGGGIAGLSAAARLSEHFSVTVLEREPATGYHASGRSAAMFEQNYGLPSTVALNKASAQYHREANGGYLSPRGLMIIAAREDAEAFDDDVVTMGIERISKDRAVELVPILDPAKFTFAGHHEAGYDIDTDRLMQDFIRQIRRNGGAIVTKAEVTAITRQTDGWQVVAGGQTYDAAKLINAAGAWADAVAQAAGIAPIGITPRRRSMARIPAPEDRDLRDWPMFFGVGESWYAKPDAGALLVSPADEDVVAPQDAWADDMVLAEGLARYEGMVRTPVTRLLASWAGLRSFAPDKALVLGPDPDEPDFIWCAGQGGYGFQTAPAASQLLADLVRGVTPALPHDLVAQLLPDRLRA
;
A
#
# COMPACT_ATOMS: atom_id res chain seq x y z
N VAL A 1 -8.66 -9.32 28.42
CA VAL A 1 -9.36 -8.08 28.03
C VAL A 1 -8.32 -7.09 27.55
N SER A 2 -8.50 -6.52 26.38
CA SER A 2 -7.67 -5.45 25.83
C SER A 2 -8.50 -4.17 25.73
N ASP A 3 -7.86 -2.99 25.78
CA ASP A 3 -8.59 -1.76 25.48
C ASP A 3 -8.99 -1.72 24.00
N ILE A 4 -8.10 -2.25 23.13
CA ILE A 4 -8.28 -2.23 21.69
C ILE A 4 -7.95 -3.59 21.07
N VAL A 5 -8.85 -4.07 20.21
CA VAL A 5 -8.59 -5.16 19.27
C VAL A 5 -8.44 -4.58 17.86
N VAL A 6 -7.39 -4.96 17.15
CA VAL A 6 -7.12 -4.60 15.76
C VAL A 6 -7.29 -5.84 14.87
N ILE A 7 -8.19 -5.81 13.91
CA ILE A 7 -8.41 -6.88 12.95
C ILE A 7 -7.60 -6.62 11.68
N GLY A 8 -6.60 -7.46 11.45
CA GLY A 8 -5.68 -7.41 10.30
C GLY A 8 -4.24 -7.05 10.69
N GLY A 9 -3.31 -7.94 10.35
CA GLY A 9 -1.87 -7.82 10.60
C GLY A 9 -1.06 -7.33 9.39
N GLY A 10 -1.68 -6.57 8.49
CA GLY A 10 -1.00 -5.84 7.42
C GLY A 10 -0.41 -4.51 7.90
N ILE A 11 0.20 -3.75 6.99
CA ILE A 11 0.85 -2.46 7.33
C ILE A 11 -0.11 -1.49 8.01
N ALA A 12 -1.38 -1.44 7.61
CA ALA A 12 -2.39 -0.59 8.21
C ALA A 12 -2.63 -0.93 9.70
N GLY A 13 -2.89 -2.20 9.99
CA GLY A 13 -3.15 -2.65 11.35
C GLY A 13 -1.92 -2.61 12.24
N LEU A 14 -0.74 -3.02 11.74
CA LEU A 14 0.49 -3.00 12.52
C LEU A 14 0.94 -1.58 12.86
N SER A 15 0.87 -0.64 11.91
CA SER A 15 1.23 0.75 12.19
C SER A 15 0.26 1.42 13.17
N ALA A 16 -1.06 1.20 13.00
CA ALA A 16 -2.07 1.68 13.93
C ALA A 16 -1.88 1.09 15.34
N ALA A 17 -1.72 -0.22 15.44
CA ALA A 17 -1.48 -0.91 16.70
C ALA A 17 -0.21 -0.42 17.40
N ALA A 18 0.86 -0.16 16.66
CA ALA A 18 2.11 0.37 17.21
C ALA A 18 1.90 1.72 17.89
N ARG A 19 1.22 2.66 17.22
CA ARG A 19 0.92 3.99 17.80
C ARG A 19 -0.02 3.89 18.99
N LEU A 20 -1.07 3.08 18.88
CA LEU A 20 -2.05 2.91 19.94
C LEU A 20 -1.45 2.22 21.17
N SER A 21 -0.52 1.28 20.99
CA SER A 21 0.14 0.56 22.09
C SER A 21 0.95 1.46 23.04
N GLU A 22 1.23 2.69 22.66
CA GLU A 22 1.85 3.68 23.55
C GLU A 22 0.93 4.14 24.69
N HIS A 23 -0.38 3.94 24.51
CA HIS A 23 -1.41 4.48 25.41
C HIS A 23 -2.45 3.47 25.86
N PHE A 24 -2.58 2.35 25.16
CA PHE A 24 -3.62 1.34 25.36
C PHE A 24 -3.02 -0.07 25.34
N SER A 25 -3.69 -0.99 26.00
CA SER A 25 -3.45 -2.41 25.78
C SER A 25 -4.05 -2.83 24.42
N VAL A 26 -3.23 -3.38 23.52
CA VAL A 26 -3.62 -3.68 22.14
C VAL A 26 -3.41 -5.15 21.81
N THR A 27 -4.39 -5.78 21.17
CA THR A 27 -4.26 -7.10 20.56
C THR A 27 -4.55 -7.02 19.07
N VAL A 28 -3.58 -7.44 18.24
CA VAL A 28 -3.75 -7.58 16.79
C VAL A 28 -4.13 -9.03 16.47
N LEU A 29 -5.22 -9.20 15.72
CA LEU A 29 -5.70 -10.50 15.22
C LEU A 29 -5.43 -10.60 13.73
N GLU A 30 -4.60 -11.57 13.32
CA GLU A 30 -4.26 -11.87 11.94
C GLU A 30 -4.75 -13.28 11.59
N ARG A 31 -5.53 -13.41 10.51
CA ARG A 31 -6.08 -14.69 10.08
C ARG A 31 -5.02 -15.65 9.55
N GLU A 32 -3.97 -15.12 8.93
CA GLU A 32 -2.93 -15.88 8.27
C GLU A 32 -1.85 -16.37 9.27
N PRO A 33 -0.98 -17.30 8.88
CA PRO A 33 0.09 -17.79 9.75
C PRO A 33 1.18 -16.75 10.02
N ALA A 34 1.23 -15.66 9.24
CA ALA A 34 2.20 -14.58 9.38
C ALA A 34 1.56 -13.22 9.10
N THR A 35 2.06 -12.17 9.74
CA THR A 35 1.71 -10.78 9.42
C THR A 35 2.18 -10.41 8.02
N GLY A 36 1.45 -9.50 7.36
CA GLY A 36 1.80 -9.03 6.02
C GLY A 36 1.57 -10.02 4.89
N TYR A 37 0.88 -11.11 5.11
CA TYR A 37 0.73 -12.21 4.15
C TYR A 37 0.11 -11.78 2.80
N HIS A 38 -0.89 -10.92 2.82
CA HIS A 38 -1.59 -10.43 1.62
C HIS A 38 -0.91 -9.20 1.01
N ALA A 39 -1.65 -8.12 0.75
CA ALA A 39 -1.18 -6.93 0.02
C ALA A 39 0.17 -6.38 0.50
N SER A 40 0.42 -6.37 1.81
CA SER A 40 1.67 -5.84 2.39
C SER A 40 2.90 -6.64 1.97
N GLY A 41 2.84 -7.98 2.00
CA GLY A 41 3.95 -8.85 1.59
C GLY A 41 4.11 -9.00 0.07
N ARG A 42 3.22 -8.40 -0.72
CA ARG A 42 3.17 -8.52 -2.20
C ARG A 42 3.42 -7.20 -2.91
N SER A 43 3.80 -6.17 -2.16
CA SER A 43 3.97 -4.81 -2.66
C SER A 43 5.33 -4.63 -3.33
N ALA A 44 5.37 -3.88 -4.44
CA ALA A 44 6.61 -3.38 -5.01
C ALA A 44 7.22 -2.22 -4.19
N ALA A 45 6.44 -1.64 -3.33
CA ALA A 45 6.70 -0.63 -2.32
C ALA A 45 7.76 0.41 -2.68
N MET A 46 7.31 1.49 -3.30
CA MET A 46 8.10 2.70 -3.47
C MET A 46 7.58 3.82 -2.58
N PHE A 47 8.44 4.77 -2.26
CA PHE A 47 8.09 6.07 -1.72
C PHE A 47 8.25 7.12 -2.82
N GLU A 48 7.13 7.62 -3.30
CA GLU A 48 7.04 8.77 -4.21
C GLU A 48 6.11 9.80 -3.57
N GLN A 49 6.69 10.92 -3.17
CA GLN A 49 6.01 11.90 -2.33
C GLN A 49 4.80 12.54 -3.02
N ASN A 50 4.83 12.68 -4.34
CA ASN A 50 3.78 13.32 -5.14
C ASN A 50 2.80 12.32 -5.79
N TYR A 51 2.91 11.04 -5.47
CA TYR A 51 2.06 10.00 -6.06
C TYR A 51 0.74 9.82 -5.31
N GLY A 52 -0.37 9.89 -6.05
CA GLY A 52 -1.73 9.66 -5.56
C GLY A 52 -2.62 10.90 -5.54
N LEU A 53 -3.78 10.80 -4.90
CA LEU A 53 -4.71 11.90 -4.71
C LEU A 53 -4.11 13.00 -3.81
N PRO A 54 -4.62 14.25 -3.85
CA PRO A 54 -4.12 15.32 -2.98
C PRO A 54 -4.06 14.95 -1.50
N SER A 55 -5.05 14.22 -0.97
CA SER A 55 -5.06 13.72 0.40
C SER A 55 -3.96 12.69 0.66
N THR A 56 -3.69 11.80 -0.31
CA THR A 56 -2.60 10.82 -0.25
C THR A 56 -1.24 11.52 -0.29
N VAL A 57 -1.05 12.47 -1.20
CA VAL A 57 0.17 13.29 -1.30
C VAL A 57 0.44 14.03 0.02
N ALA A 58 -0.59 14.58 0.66
CA ALA A 58 -0.45 15.23 1.97
C ALA A 58 0.02 14.24 3.06
N LEU A 59 -0.53 13.02 3.10
CA LEU A 59 -0.08 11.94 4.00
C LEU A 59 1.35 11.48 3.68
N ASN A 60 1.72 11.37 2.40
CA ASN A 60 3.09 11.04 1.99
C ASN A 60 4.08 12.08 2.50
N LYS A 61 3.77 13.38 2.32
CA LYS A 61 4.59 14.49 2.80
C LYS A 61 4.74 14.46 4.32
N ALA A 62 3.65 14.22 5.04
CA ALA A 62 3.67 14.09 6.50
C ALA A 62 4.43 12.85 6.99
N SER A 63 4.50 11.79 6.18
CA SER A 63 5.23 10.55 6.48
C SER A 63 6.73 10.62 6.14
N ALA A 64 7.15 11.57 5.31
CA ALA A 64 8.48 11.61 4.71
C ALA A 64 9.62 11.63 5.74
N GLN A 65 9.49 12.45 6.80
CA GLN A 65 10.51 12.52 7.85
C GLN A 65 10.64 11.18 8.59
N TYR A 66 9.52 10.55 8.93
CA TYR A 66 9.54 9.24 9.59
C TYR A 66 10.27 8.20 8.73
N HIS A 67 9.96 8.12 7.44
CA HIS A 67 10.62 7.20 6.54
C HIS A 67 12.12 7.45 6.40
N ARG A 68 12.57 8.70 6.47
CA ARG A 68 13.99 9.04 6.34
C ARG A 68 14.79 8.84 7.62
N GLU A 69 14.20 9.04 8.79
CA GLU A 69 14.94 9.21 10.04
C GLU A 69 14.64 8.15 11.10
N ALA A 70 13.40 7.67 11.20
CA ALA A 70 13.01 6.76 12.26
C ALA A 70 13.79 5.44 12.17
N ASN A 71 14.36 5.01 13.31
CA ASN A 71 15.17 3.78 13.44
C ASN A 71 16.33 3.69 12.43
N GLY A 72 16.87 4.83 11.99
CA GLY A 72 17.93 4.91 10.99
C GLY A 72 17.47 4.93 9.54
N GLY A 73 16.16 5.16 9.32
CA GLY A 73 15.54 5.32 8.01
C GLY A 73 15.17 4.01 7.33
N TYR A 74 14.21 4.09 6.42
CA TYR A 74 13.66 2.94 5.66
C TYR A 74 13.81 3.12 4.16
N LEU A 75 14.34 4.26 3.70
CA LEU A 75 14.42 4.60 2.29
C LEU A 75 15.82 4.34 1.73
N SER A 76 15.87 3.79 0.52
CA SER A 76 17.08 3.76 -0.30
C SER A 76 16.81 4.38 -1.66
N PRO A 77 17.76 5.13 -2.25
CA PRO A 77 17.60 5.78 -3.54
C PRO A 77 17.22 4.77 -4.63
N ARG A 78 16.22 5.11 -5.46
CA ARG A 78 15.82 4.33 -6.62
C ARG A 78 15.70 5.18 -7.88
N GLY A 79 15.10 6.36 -7.77
CA GLY A 79 14.69 7.15 -8.92
C GLY A 79 13.46 6.58 -9.61
N LEU A 80 12.86 7.41 -10.44
CA LEU A 80 11.66 7.11 -11.20
C LEU A 80 11.80 7.62 -12.62
N MET A 81 11.51 6.78 -13.61
CA MET A 81 11.59 7.13 -15.02
C MET A 81 10.29 6.77 -15.74
N ILE A 82 9.74 7.73 -16.47
CA ILE A 82 8.60 7.53 -17.36
C ILE A 82 9.07 7.52 -18.80
N ILE A 83 8.52 6.62 -19.62
CA ILE A 83 8.76 6.56 -21.06
C ILE A 83 7.45 6.51 -21.82
N ALA A 84 7.42 7.12 -23.01
CA ALA A 84 6.22 7.23 -23.81
C ALA A 84 6.51 7.12 -25.30
N ALA A 85 5.59 6.50 -26.04
CA ALA A 85 5.56 6.55 -27.50
C ALA A 85 5.10 7.94 -27.99
N ARG A 86 5.15 8.17 -29.29
CA ARG A 86 4.77 9.47 -29.88
C ARG A 86 3.28 9.78 -29.68
N GLU A 87 2.45 8.77 -29.79
CA GLU A 87 0.99 8.85 -29.63
C GLU A 87 0.55 9.21 -28.22
N ASP A 88 1.38 8.97 -27.23
CA ASP A 88 1.10 9.19 -25.81
C ASP A 88 1.60 10.56 -25.29
N ALA A 89 1.88 11.52 -26.19
CA ALA A 89 2.49 12.80 -25.84
C ALA A 89 1.70 13.59 -24.77
N GLU A 90 0.38 13.66 -24.89
CA GLU A 90 -0.48 14.39 -23.95
C GLU A 90 -0.45 13.74 -22.55
N ALA A 91 -0.61 12.42 -22.47
CA ALA A 91 -0.53 11.68 -21.22
C ALA A 91 0.86 11.79 -20.56
N PHE A 92 1.91 11.81 -21.38
CA PHE A 92 3.28 12.04 -20.88
C PHE A 92 3.45 13.44 -20.29
N ASP A 93 2.90 14.47 -20.93
CA ASP A 93 2.97 15.84 -20.44
C ASP A 93 2.23 16.00 -19.10
N ASP A 94 1.07 15.36 -18.97
CA ASP A 94 0.27 15.35 -17.73
C ASP A 94 1.00 14.64 -16.59
N ASP A 95 1.57 13.45 -16.83
CA ASP A 95 2.32 12.70 -15.83
C ASP A 95 3.57 13.45 -15.37
N VAL A 96 4.32 14.05 -16.31
CA VAL A 96 5.52 14.86 -16.03
C VAL A 96 5.20 16.03 -15.11
N VAL A 97 4.10 16.75 -15.38
CA VAL A 97 3.67 17.87 -14.55
C VAL A 97 3.19 17.41 -13.18
N THR A 98 2.34 16.39 -13.15
CA THR A 98 1.70 15.91 -11.91
C THR A 98 2.73 15.35 -10.94
N MET A 99 3.71 14.59 -11.42
CA MET A 99 4.73 13.95 -10.60
C MET A 99 5.99 14.80 -10.41
N GLY A 100 6.11 15.94 -11.10
CA GLY A 100 7.30 16.80 -11.02
C GLY A 100 8.55 16.14 -11.64
N ILE A 101 8.36 15.39 -12.73
CA ILE A 101 9.43 14.67 -13.43
C ILE A 101 10.13 15.62 -14.41
N GLU A 102 11.45 15.54 -14.51
CA GLU A 102 12.22 16.28 -15.51
C GLU A 102 12.31 15.51 -16.83
N ARG A 103 12.09 16.21 -17.95
CA ARG A 103 12.28 15.60 -19.29
C ARG A 103 13.76 15.35 -19.53
N ILE A 104 14.07 14.16 -20.04
CA ILE A 104 15.43 13.76 -20.40
C ILE A 104 15.52 13.34 -21.87
N SER A 105 16.72 13.31 -22.41
CA SER A 105 16.95 12.77 -23.76
C SER A 105 16.81 11.24 -23.80
N LYS A 106 16.54 10.69 -24.98
CA LYS A 106 16.53 9.24 -25.19
C LYS A 106 17.86 8.59 -24.82
N ASP A 107 18.98 9.24 -25.16
CA ASP A 107 20.32 8.75 -24.85
C ASP A 107 20.50 8.66 -23.33
N ARG A 108 20.06 9.67 -22.59
CA ARG A 108 20.09 9.65 -21.13
C ARG A 108 19.19 8.55 -20.55
N ALA A 109 18.02 8.32 -21.11
CA ALA A 109 17.15 7.22 -20.67
C ALA A 109 17.83 5.86 -20.90
N VAL A 110 18.48 5.65 -22.02
CA VAL A 110 19.23 4.41 -22.32
C VAL A 110 20.50 4.28 -21.46
N GLU A 111 21.16 5.36 -21.08
CA GLU A 111 22.24 5.31 -20.08
C GLU A 111 21.75 4.80 -18.73
N LEU A 112 20.59 5.27 -18.27
CA LEU A 112 19.97 4.87 -17.00
C LEU A 112 19.45 3.43 -17.03
N VAL A 113 18.80 3.03 -18.14
CA VAL A 113 18.22 1.69 -18.33
C VAL A 113 18.65 1.15 -19.71
N PRO A 114 19.81 0.48 -19.80
CA PRO A 114 20.45 0.13 -21.06
C PRO A 114 19.67 -0.83 -21.97
N ILE A 115 18.65 -1.50 -21.46
CA ILE A 115 17.80 -2.39 -22.26
C ILE A 115 16.71 -1.65 -23.05
N LEU A 116 16.48 -0.37 -22.79
CA LEU A 116 15.50 0.43 -23.53
C LEU A 116 15.88 0.51 -25.03
N ASP A 117 14.86 0.41 -25.87
CA ASP A 117 15.03 0.56 -27.32
C ASP A 117 14.64 1.98 -27.75
N PRO A 118 15.59 2.87 -28.08
CA PRO A 118 15.29 4.25 -28.45
C PRO A 118 14.47 4.39 -29.73
N ALA A 119 14.28 3.32 -30.50
CA ALA A 119 13.38 3.31 -31.65
C ALA A 119 11.91 3.16 -31.26
N LYS A 120 11.63 2.62 -30.07
CA LYS A 120 10.28 2.26 -29.59
C LYS A 120 9.61 3.34 -28.74
N PHE A 121 10.34 4.32 -28.21
CA PHE A 121 9.79 5.43 -27.46
C PHE A 121 10.23 6.78 -28.03
N THR A 122 9.48 7.85 -27.72
CA THR A 122 9.76 9.21 -28.20
C THR A 122 10.13 10.14 -27.06
N PHE A 123 9.47 9.99 -25.92
CA PHE A 123 9.64 10.85 -24.75
C PHE A 123 10.16 10.05 -23.58
N ALA A 124 10.96 10.71 -22.75
CA ALA A 124 11.44 10.17 -21.49
C ALA A 124 11.52 11.28 -20.44
N GLY A 125 11.21 10.93 -19.20
CA GLY A 125 11.37 11.79 -18.04
C GLY A 125 11.96 11.02 -16.89
N HIS A 126 12.69 11.70 -16.00
CA HIS A 126 13.32 11.09 -14.84
C HIS A 126 13.36 12.07 -13.67
N HIS A 127 13.26 11.54 -12.46
CA HIS A 127 13.66 12.26 -11.26
C HIS A 127 14.26 11.30 -10.22
N GLU A 128 15.13 11.84 -9.36
CA GLU A 128 15.85 11.05 -8.37
C GLU A 128 15.08 10.84 -7.06
N ALA A 129 13.99 11.58 -6.85
CA ALA A 129 13.25 11.60 -5.58
C ALA A 129 12.30 10.42 -5.35
N GLY A 130 12.42 9.36 -6.15
CA GLY A 130 11.80 8.05 -5.90
C GLY A 130 12.71 7.16 -5.05
N TYR A 131 12.15 6.44 -4.07
CA TYR A 131 12.90 5.61 -3.13
C TYR A 131 12.26 4.23 -2.99
N ASP A 132 13.08 3.20 -2.81
CA ASP A 132 12.60 1.92 -2.29
C ASP A 132 12.31 2.05 -0.80
N ILE A 133 11.26 1.39 -0.34
CA ILE A 133 10.96 1.24 1.10
C ILE A 133 11.39 -0.15 1.55
N ASP A 134 12.19 -0.23 2.61
CA ASP A 134 12.43 -1.48 3.33
C ASP A 134 11.18 -1.86 4.14
N THR A 135 10.26 -2.52 3.46
CA THR A 135 8.93 -2.87 3.99
C THR A 135 8.99 -3.87 5.12
N ASP A 136 9.91 -4.83 5.04
CA ASP A 136 10.08 -5.83 6.10
C ASP A 136 10.57 -5.17 7.38
N ARG A 137 11.63 -4.36 7.29
CA ARG A 137 12.17 -3.63 8.44
C ARG A 137 11.15 -2.69 9.06
N LEU A 138 10.39 -1.96 8.24
CA LEU A 138 9.33 -1.06 8.73
C LEU A 138 8.26 -1.82 9.49
N MET A 139 7.77 -2.94 8.95
CA MET A 139 6.78 -3.79 9.62
C MET A 139 7.33 -4.42 10.90
N GLN A 140 8.56 -4.92 10.88
CA GLN A 140 9.21 -5.51 12.06
C GLN A 140 9.42 -4.47 13.17
N ASP A 141 9.68 -3.22 12.82
CA ASP A 141 9.78 -2.13 13.81
C ASP A 141 8.44 -1.84 14.49
N PHE A 142 7.34 -1.81 13.74
CA PHE A 142 6.00 -1.70 14.33
C PHE A 142 5.67 -2.90 15.21
N ILE A 143 6.00 -4.12 14.79
CA ILE A 143 5.83 -5.34 15.60
C ILE A 143 6.64 -5.26 16.90
N ARG A 144 7.90 -4.82 16.83
CA ARG A 144 8.74 -4.63 18.03
C ARG A 144 8.16 -3.58 18.96
N GLN A 145 7.64 -2.47 18.43
CA GLN A 145 6.99 -1.43 19.22
C GLN A 145 5.76 -1.95 19.96
N ILE A 146 4.86 -2.66 19.26
CA ILE A 146 3.67 -3.29 19.87
C ILE A 146 4.09 -4.18 21.05
N ARG A 147 5.05 -5.09 20.81
CA ARG A 147 5.51 -6.05 21.84
C ARG A 147 6.21 -5.38 23.01
N ARG A 148 7.05 -4.38 22.74
CA ARG A 148 7.76 -3.60 23.79
C ARG A 148 6.77 -2.89 24.71
N ASN A 149 5.65 -2.44 24.19
CA ASN A 149 4.58 -1.78 24.93
C ASN A 149 3.57 -2.78 25.56
N GLY A 150 3.87 -4.09 25.53
CA GLY A 150 3.02 -5.12 26.14
C GLY A 150 1.85 -5.58 25.27
N GLY A 151 1.72 -5.11 24.02
CA GLY A 151 0.69 -5.54 23.10
C GLY A 151 0.95 -6.95 22.54
N ALA A 152 -0.12 -7.62 22.12
CA ALA A 152 -0.09 -8.95 21.54
C ALA A 152 -0.38 -8.95 20.03
N ILE A 153 0.24 -9.89 19.33
CA ILE A 153 -0.07 -10.19 17.92
C ILE A 153 -0.36 -11.68 17.83
N VAL A 154 -1.58 -12.02 17.44
CA VAL A 154 -2.08 -13.39 17.35
C VAL A 154 -2.31 -13.70 15.87
N THR A 155 -1.54 -14.65 15.35
CA THR A 155 -1.70 -15.20 14.00
C THR A 155 -2.59 -16.43 14.00
N LYS A 156 -3.07 -16.87 12.82
CA LYS A 156 -4.07 -17.95 12.69
C LYS A 156 -5.35 -17.66 13.49
N ALA A 157 -5.67 -16.39 13.65
CA ALA A 157 -6.79 -15.86 14.39
C ALA A 157 -7.85 -15.28 13.43
N GLU A 158 -8.40 -16.14 12.57
CA GLU A 158 -9.50 -15.75 11.70
C GLU A 158 -10.72 -15.37 12.53
N VAL A 159 -11.22 -14.15 12.33
CA VAL A 159 -12.43 -13.65 13.00
C VAL A 159 -13.65 -14.36 12.43
N THR A 160 -14.41 -15.01 13.28
CA THR A 160 -15.62 -15.76 12.92
C THR A 160 -16.90 -15.14 13.44
N ALA A 161 -16.83 -14.34 14.49
CA ALA A 161 -17.97 -13.57 15.01
C ALA A 161 -17.49 -12.28 15.68
N ILE A 162 -18.33 -11.25 15.60
CA ILE A 162 -18.15 -9.97 16.29
C ILE A 162 -19.50 -9.62 16.90
N THR A 163 -19.52 -9.30 18.17
CA THR A 163 -20.76 -8.97 18.89
C THR A 163 -20.56 -7.68 19.67
N ARG A 164 -21.47 -6.71 19.48
CA ARG A 164 -21.52 -5.48 20.30
C ARG A 164 -21.98 -5.85 21.71
N GLN A 165 -21.24 -5.42 22.71
CA GLN A 165 -21.56 -5.56 24.13
C GLN A 165 -21.95 -4.19 24.71
N THR A 166 -22.44 -4.16 25.95
CA THR A 166 -22.77 -2.88 26.61
C THR A 166 -21.58 -1.91 26.65
N ASP A 167 -20.39 -2.43 26.95
CA ASP A 167 -19.19 -1.64 27.18
C ASP A 167 -18.06 -2.01 26.19
N GLY A 168 -18.40 -2.29 24.93
CA GLY A 168 -17.38 -2.61 23.93
C GLY A 168 -17.78 -3.74 22.99
N TRP A 169 -16.80 -4.54 22.61
CA TRP A 169 -16.91 -5.58 21.59
C TRP A 169 -16.40 -6.92 22.11
N GLN A 170 -17.07 -7.98 21.70
CA GLN A 170 -16.57 -9.34 21.83
C GLN A 170 -16.26 -9.88 20.43
N VAL A 171 -15.04 -10.35 20.23
CA VAL A 171 -14.54 -10.90 18.98
C VAL A 171 -14.15 -12.36 19.17
N VAL A 172 -14.71 -13.25 18.38
CA VAL A 172 -14.32 -14.68 18.36
C VAL A 172 -13.35 -14.87 17.17
N ALA A 173 -12.13 -15.29 17.47
CA ALA A 173 -11.11 -15.47 16.45
C ALA A 173 -10.18 -16.65 16.80
N GLY A 174 -9.88 -17.52 15.82
CA GLY A 174 -9.02 -18.70 16.04
C GLY A 174 -9.51 -19.62 17.17
N GLY A 175 -10.81 -19.68 17.40
CA GLY A 175 -11.43 -20.48 18.48
C GLY A 175 -11.32 -19.89 19.88
N GLN A 176 -10.84 -18.65 20.01
CA GLN A 176 -10.76 -17.92 21.27
C GLN A 176 -11.62 -16.65 21.24
N THR A 177 -11.96 -16.12 22.41
CA THR A 177 -12.75 -14.92 22.59
C THR A 177 -11.88 -13.79 23.10
N TYR A 178 -12.02 -12.62 22.50
CA TYR A 178 -11.32 -11.39 22.83
C TYR A 178 -12.34 -10.27 23.11
N ASP A 179 -12.26 -9.68 24.29
CA ASP A 179 -13.10 -8.54 24.66
C ASP A 179 -12.26 -7.25 24.56
N ALA A 180 -12.86 -6.19 24.01
CA ALA A 180 -12.21 -4.89 23.85
C ALA A 180 -13.20 -3.74 23.93
N ALA A 181 -12.78 -2.58 24.46
CA ALA A 181 -13.59 -1.37 24.44
C ALA A 181 -13.75 -0.83 23.02
N LYS A 182 -12.70 -0.92 22.19
CA LYS A 182 -12.71 -0.42 20.81
C LYS A 182 -12.22 -1.47 19.83
N LEU A 183 -12.76 -1.42 18.60
CA LEU A 183 -12.43 -2.33 17.52
C LEU A 183 -11.87 -1.54 16.33
N ILE A 184 -10.65 -1.84 15.91
CA ILE A 184 -10.04 -1.26 14.71
C ILE A 184 -10.17 -2.24 13.55
N ASN A 185 -10.87 -1.83 12.50
CA ASN A 185 -10.99 -2.61 11.27
C ASN A 185 -9.88 -2.23 10.28
N ALA A 186 -8.82 -3.02 10.25
CA ALA A 186 -7.67 -2.89 9.34
C ALA A 186 -7.56 -4.12 8.41
N ALA A 187 -8.69 -4.75 8.08
CA ALA A 187 -8.77 -6.03 7.39
C ALA A 187 -8.56 -5.93 5.85
N GLY A 188 -8.05 -4.79 5.34
CA GLY A 188 -7.71 -4.61 3.93
C GLY A 188 -8.88 -4.92 2.99
N ALA A 189 -8.74 -5.91 2.12
CA ALA A 189 -9.78 -6.31 1.18
C ALA A 189 -11.07 -6.81 1.86
N TRP A 190 -10.98 -7.30 3.09
CA TRP A 190 -12.11 -7.82 3.87
C TRP A 190 -12.76 -6.79 4.79
N ALA A 191 -12.40 -5.50 4.67
CA ALA A 191 -12.87 -4.48 5.60
C ALA A 191 -14.41 -4.37 5.66
N ASP A 192 -15.10 -4.41 4.53
CA ASP A 192 -16.56 -4.38 4.50
C ASP A 192 -17.19 -5.66 5.07
N ALA A 193 -16.57 -6.82 4.85
CA ALA A 193 -17.04 -8.08 5.43
C ALA A 193 -16.90 -8.10 6.98
N VAL A 194 -15.81 -7.54 7.51
CA VAL A 194 -15.62 -7.36 8.96
C VAL A 194 -16.64 -6.38 9.53
N ALA A 195 -16.91 -5.28 8.84
CA ALA A 195 -17.94 -4.32 9.25
C ALA A 195 -19.33 -4.98 9.32
N GLN A 196 -19.71 -5.72 8.26
CA GLN A 196 -20.97 -6.46 8.25
C GLN A 196 -21.08 -7.48 9.38
N ALA A 197 -19.99 -8.20 9.69
CA ALA A 197 -19.95 -9.14 10.80
C ALA A 197 -20.11 -8.44 12.17
N ALA A 198 -19.73 -7.16 12.27
CA ALA A 198 -19.93 -6.33 13.44
C ALA A 198 -21.28 -5.61 13.48
N GLY A 199 -22.16 -5.80 12.49
CA GLY A 199 -23.42 -5.08 12.36
C GLY A 199 -23.27 -3.62 11.90
N ILE A 200 -22.09 -3.25 11.38
CA ILE A 200 -21.78 -1.92 10.86
C ILE A 200 -22.04 -1.89 9.36
N ALA A 201 -22.62 -0.80 8.87
CA ALA A 201 -22.86 -0.64 7.45
C ALA A 201 -21.51 -0.57 6.69
N PRO A 202 -21.35 -1.28 5.55
CA PRO A 202 -20.15 -1.20 4.76
C PRO A 202 -19.95 0.19 4.15
N ILE A 203 -18.73 0.54 3.81
CA ILE A 203 -18.34 1.81 3.19
C ILE A 203 -18.00 1.70 1.71
N GLY A 204 -18.18 0.51 1.10
CA GLY A 204 -17.96 0.28 -0.33
C GLY A 204 -16.52 0.00 -0.70
N ILE A 205 -15.75 -0.65 0.17
CA ILE A 205 -14.36 -1.05 -0.14
C ILE A 205 -14.35 -2.01 -1.32
N THR A 206 -13.65 -1.58 -2.37
CA THR A 206 -13.50 -2.34 -3.62
C THR A 206 -12.06 -2.83 -3.75
N PRO A 207 -11.81 -4.15 -3.61
CA PRO A 207 -10.50 -4.73 -3.88
C PRO A 207 -10.22 -4.78 -5.39
N ARG A 208 -9.01 -4.35 -5.78
CA ARG A 208 -8.53 -4.40 -7.16
C ARG A 208 -7.24 -5.20 -7.22
N ARG A 209 -7.18 -6.16 -8.14
CA ARG A 209 -6.00 -7.00 -8.33
C ARG A 209 -4.85 -6.15 -8.88
N ARG A 210 -3.65 -6.39 -8.38
CA ARG A 210 -2.38 -5.89 -8.93
C ARG A 210 -1.42 -7.06 -9.06
N SER A 211 -1.16 -7.46 -10.30
CA SER A 211 -0.31 -8.59 -10.64
C SER A 211 1.15 -8.20 -10.80
N MET A 212 2.03 -9.16 -10.58
CA MET A 212 3.48 -8.99 -10.64
C MET A 212 4.12 -10.22 -11.25
N ALA A 213 5.04 -10.02 -12.19
CA ALA A 213 5.99 -11.01 -12.66
C ALA A 213 7.39 -10.68 -12.13
N ARG A 214 8.13 -11.70 -11.72
CA ARG A 214 9.57 -11.60 -11.46
C ARG A 214 10.30 -12.33 -12.59
N ILE A 215 11.17 -11.61 -13.31
CA ILE A 215 11.94 -12.12 -14.42
C ILE A 215 13.44 -12.06 -14.09
N PRO A 216 14.31 -12.88 -14.73
CA PRO A 216 15.76 -12.76 -14.59
C PRO A 216 16.23 -11.35 -14.93
N ALA A 217 17.38 -10.96 -14.39
CA ALA A 217 18.04 -9.73 -14.82
C ALA A 217 18.29 -9.80 -16.34
N PRO A 218 17.79 -8.82 -17.11
CA PRO A 218 18.01 -8.82 -18.55
C PRO A 218 19.51 -8.81 -18.89
N GLU A 219 19.95 -9.69 -19.78
CA GLU A 219 21.36 -9.83 -20.20
C GLU A 219 22.33 -10.01 -19.03
N ASP A 220 21.91 -10.62 -17.91
CA ASP A 220 22.68 -10.79 -16.68
C ASP A 220 23.30 -9.48 -16.14
N ARG A 221 22.66 -8.34 -16.40
CA ARG A 221 23.11 -7.01 -15.97
C ARG A 221 22.94 -6.80 -14.47
N ASP A 222 23.78 -5.94 -13.93
CA ASP A 222 23.56 -5.37 -12.60
C ASP A 222 22.46 -4.29 -12.68
N LEU A 223 21.39 -4.51 -11.94
CA LEU A 223 20.20 -3.64 -11.94
C LEU A 223 20.17 -2.65 -10.76
N ARG A 224 21.18 -2.65 -9.89
CA ARG A 224 21.12 -1.92 -8.60
C ARG A 224 20.83 -0.44 -8.76
N ASP A 225 21.41 0.18 -9.78
CA ASP A 225 21.33 1.62 -10.01
C ASP A 225 20.21 2.02 -11.01
N TRP A 226 19.43 1.05 -11.50
CA TRP A 226 18.34 1.37 -12.41
C TRP A 226 17.18 1.99 -11.64
N PRO A 227 16.56 3.07 -12.16
CA PRO A 227 15.31 3.58 -11.60
C PRO A 227 14.17 2.56 -11.79
N MET A 228 13.10 2.68 -11.03
CA MET A 228 11.82 2.13 -11.47
C MET A 228 11.44 2.85 -12.77
N PHE A 229 11.00 2.13 -13.79
CA PHE A 229 10.57 2.72 -15.05
C PHE A 229 9.21 2.17 -15.47
N PHE A 230 8.40 3.03 -16.10
CA PHE A 230 7.01 2.73 -16.39
C PHE A 230 6.52 3.46 -17.65
N GLY A 231 5.46 2.90 -18.24
CA GLY A 231 4.73 3.55 -19.33
C GLY A 231 3.71 4.56 -18.80
N VAL A 232 3.39 5.56 -19.61
CA VAL A 232 2.40 6.60 -19.27
C VAL A 232 1.09 6.02 -18.76
N GLY A 233 0.44 6.74 -17.84
CA GLY A 233 -0.81 6.32 -17.20
C GLY A 233 -0.67 5.02 -16.41
N GLU A 234 0.54 4.68 -15.97
CA GLU A 234 0.85 3.40 -15.31
C GLU A 234 0.39 2.16 -16.11
N SER A 235 0.49 2.21 -17.43
CA SER A 235 0.05 1.09 -18.29
C SER A 235 0.85 -0.21 -18.05
N TRP A 236 2.04 -0.10 -17.51
CA TRP A 236 2.92 -1.14 -16.97
C TRP A 236 4.07 -0.48 -16.20
N TYR A 237 4.74 -1.23 -15.34
CA TYR A 237 5.99 -0.75 -14.73
C TYR A 237 6.98 -1.89 -14.51
N ALA A 238 8.27 -1.52 -14.42
CA ALA A 238 9.34 -2.44 -14.09
C ALA A 238 10.26 -1.85 -13.01
N LYS A 239 10.69 -2.69 -12.07
CA LYS A 239 11.50 -2.28 -10.92
C LYS A 239 12.54 -3.35 -10.58
N PRO A 240 13.81 -2.98 -10.35
CA PRO A 240 14.81 -3.89 -9.81
C PRO A 240 14.41 -4.49 -8.45
N ASP A 241 14.66 -5.78 -8.28
CA ASP A 241 14.37 -6.51 -7.04
C ASP A 241 15.36 -7.65 -6.81
N ALA A 242 16.27 -7.50 -5.84
CA ALA A 242 17.21 -8.53 -5.42
C ALA A 242 17.88 -9.29 -6.58
N GLY A 243 18.46 -8.55 -7.53
CA GLY A 243 19.17 -9.10 -8.68
C GLY A 243 18.27 -9.65 -9.81
N ALA A 244 16.97 -9.39 -9.74
CA ALA A 244 15.98 -9.69 -10.77
C ALA A 244 15.21 -8.41 -11.11
N LEU A 245 14.28 -8.49 -12.07
CA LEU A 245 13.39 -7.41 -12.43
C LEU A 245 11.94 -7.81 -12.14
N LEU A 246 11.22 -6.98 -11.40
CA LEU A 246 9.78 -7.06 -11.30
C LEU A 246 9.16 -6.35 -12.49
N VAL A 247 8.15 -6.95 -13.10
CA VAL A 247 7.33 -6.34 -14.14
C VAL A 247 5.86 -6.51 -13.77
N SER A 248 5.11 -5.42 -13.78
CA SER A 248 3.67 -5.42 -13.51
C SER A 248 2.89 -4.96 -14.72
N PRO A 249 1.77 -5.63 -15.06
CA PRO A 249 0.80 -5.14 -16.03
C PRO A 249 0.05 -3.89 -15.54
N ALA A 250 0.24 -3.51 -14.28
CA ALA A 250 -0.48 -2.44 -13.59
C ALA A 250 -2.01 -2.62 -13.61
N ASP A 251 -2.47 -3.87 -13.60
CA ASP A 251 -3.89 -4.23 -13.62
C ASP A 251 -4.64 -3.69 -12.39
N GLU A 252 -5.93 -3.38 -12.60
CA GLU A 252 -6.84 -2.90 -11.56
C GLU A 252 -8.23 -3.56 -11.67
N ASP A 253 -8.27 -4.82 -12.05
CA ASP A 253 -9.51 -5.57 -12.12
C ASP A 253 -10.15 -5.69 -10.75
N VAL A 254 -11.45 -5.38 -10.69
CA VAL A 254 -12.25 -5.56 -9.48
C VAL A 254 -12.45 -7.05 -9.24
N VAL A 255 -12.12 -7.49 -8.04
CA VAL A 255 -12.27 -8.89 -7.63
C VAL A 255 -12.84 -8.98 -6.22
N ALA A 256 -13.44 -10.12 -5.88
CA ALA A 256 -13.85 -10.38 -4.50
C ALA A 256 -12.61 -10.48 -3.57
N PRO A 257 -12.77 -10.19 -2.26
CA PRO A 257 -11.72 -10.46 -1.29
C PRO A 257 -11.29 -11.93 -1.32
N GLN A 258 -10.01 -12.18 -1.55
CA GLN A 258 -9.44 -13.53 -1.70
C GLN A 258 -7.93 -13.52 -1.50
N ASP A 259 -7.34 -14.71 -1.38
CA ASP A 259 -5.90 -14.88 -1.60
C ASP A 259 -5.64 -14.75 -3.10
N ALA A 260 -5.12 -13.59 -3.51
CA ALA A 260 -5.05 -13.20 -4.92
C ALA A 260 -3.89 -13.89 -5.64
N TRP A 261 -4.11 -14.26 -6.89
CA TRP A 261 -3.09 -14.74 -7.82
C TRP A 261 -3.12 -13.91 -9.11
N ALA A 262 -2.00 -13.91 -9.82
CA ALA A 262 -1.91 -13.24 -11.12
C ALA A 262 -2.77 -13.96 -12.16
N ASP A 263 -3.46 -13.20 -12.99
CA ASP A 263 -4.13 -13.74 -14.18
C ASP A 263 -3.10 -13.85 -15.32
N ASP A 264 -2.98 -15.04 -15.90
CA ASP A 264 -1.93 -15.33 -16.87
C ASP A 264 -2.05 -14.48 -18.15
N MET A 265 -3.29 -14.20 -18.60
CA MET A 265 -3.50 -13.38 -19.80
C MET A 265 -3.16 -11.91 -19.52
N VAL A 266 -3.65 -11.37 -18.42
CA VAL A 266 -3.35 -9.99 -17.99
C VAL A 266 -1.84 -9.82 -17.80
N LEU A 267 -1.18 -10.82 -17.21
CA LEU A 267 0.27 -10.80 -17.00
C LEU A 267 1.02 -10.83 -18.34
N ALA A 268 0.60 -11.69 -19.28
CA ALA A 268 1.19 -11.78 -20.61
C ALA A 268 1.04 -10.47 -21.41
N GLU A 269 -0.13 -9.82 -21.35
CA GLU A 269 -0.35 -8.51 -21.97
C GLU A 269 0.54 -7.42 -21.35
N GLY A 270 0.71 -7.42 -20.03
CA GLY A 270 1.61 -6.49 -19.34
C GLY A 270 3.07 -6.70 -19.75
N LEU A 271 3.50 -7.95 -19.82
CA LEU A 271 4.84 -8.30 -20.31
C LEU A 271 5.04 -7.88 -21.77
N ALA A 272 4.03 -8.05 -22.62
CA ALA A 272 4.09 -7.60 -24.01
C ALA A 272 4.24 -6.06 -24.13
N ARG A 273 3.53 -5.28 -23.26
CA ARG A 273 3.73 -3.82 -23.22
C ARG A 273 5.14 -3.45 -22.78
N TYR A 274 5.68 -4.11 -21.76
CA TYR A 274 7.08 -3.95 -21.36
C TYR A 274 8.05 -4.29 -22.51
N GLU A 275 7.91 -5.44 -23.17
CA GLU A 275 8.72 -5.86 -24.30
C GLU A 275 8.62 -4.89 -25.48
N GLY A 276 7.47 -4.22 -25.62
CA GLY A 276 7.27 -3.14 -26.59
C GLY A 276 8.23 -1.97 -26.42
N MET A 277 8.86 -1.79 -25.27
CA MET A 277 9.76 -0.67 -24.95
C MET A 277 11.23 -1.08 -24.79
N VAL A 278 11.52 -2.37 -24.71
CA VAL A 278 12.88 -2.88 -24.49
C VAL A 278 13.39 -3.72 -25.69
N ARG A 279 14.70 -3.96 -25.72
CA ARG A 279 15.36 -4.82 -26.75
C ARG A 279 15.37 -6.29 -26.34
N THR A 280 15.30 -6.56 -25.04
CA THR A 280 15.49 -7.89 -24.48
C THR A 280 14.15 -8.58 -24.24
N PRO A 281 13.89 -9.75 -24.85
CA PRO A 281 12.64 -10.48 -24.63
C PRO A 281 12.59 -11.11 -23.24
N VAL A 282 11.39 -11.31 -22.73
CA VAL A 282 11.13 -12.09 -21.51
C VAL A 282 11.15 -13.58 -21.87
N THR A 283 12.17 -14.30 -21.45
CA THR A 283 12.35 -15.72 -21.81
C THR A 283 11.70 -16.67 -20.81
N ARG A 284 11.54 -16.25 -19.56
CA ARG A 284 10.91 -17.05 -18.50
C ARG A 284 10.47 -16.19 -17.32
N LEU A 285 9.55 -16.71 -16.53
CA LEU A 285 9.21 -16.16 -15.22
C LEU A 285 10.00 -16.92 -14.14
N LEU A 286 10.49 -16.18 -13.14
CA LEU A 286 11.03 -16.74 -11.90
C LEU A 286 9.92 -16.99 -10.89
N ALA A 287 8.94 -16.07 -10.85
CA ALA A 287 7.74 -16.14 -10.01
C ALA A 287 6.67 -15.19 -10.56
N SER A 288 5.42 -15.44 -10.20
CA SER A 288 4.33 -14.49 -10.37
C SER A 288 3.43 -14.52 -9.12
N TRP A 289 2.83 -13.37 -8.83
CA TRP A 289 1.87 -13.22 -7.72
C TRP A 289 0.94 -12.05 -7.97
N ALA A 290 -0.10 -11.91 -7.15
CA ALA A 290 -0.90 -10.70 -7.12
C ALA A 290 -1.23 -10.30 -5.68
N GLY A 291 -1.46 -9.01 -5.48
CA GLY A 291 -2.02 -8.45 -4.26
C GLY A 291 -3.34 -7.74 -4.54
N LEU A 292 -4.09 -7.41 -3.49
CA LEU A 292 -5.32 -6.64 -3.59
C LEU A 292 -5.08 -5.21 -3.08
N ARG A 293 -5.20 -4.23 -3.97
CA ARG A 293 -5.30 -2.82 -3.61
C ARG A 293 -6.75 -2.53 -3.27
N SER A 294 -7.04 -2.12 -2.05
CA SER A 294 -8.40 -1.91 -1.56
C SER A 294 -8.72 -0.42 -1.52
N PHE A 295 -9.72 0.00 -2.28
CA PHE A 295 -10.10 1.39 -2.44
C PHE A 295 -11.50 1.66 -1.87
N ALA A 296 -11.68 2.80 -1.22
CA ALA A 296 -12.99 3.40 -0.99
C ALA A 296 -13.56 3.95 -2.32
N PRO A 297 -14.87 4.27 -2.40
CA PRO A 297 -15.50 4.77 -3.63
C PRO A 297 -14.80 6.00 -4.22
N ASP A 298 -14.30 6.91 -3.39
CA ASP A 298 -13.57 8.11 -3.77
C ASP A 298 -12.05 7.92 -3.84
N LYS A 299 -11.57 6.69 -3.63
CA LYS A 299 -10.16 6.27 -3.61
C LYS A 299 -9.29 6.90 -2.51
N ALA A 300 -9.84 7.70 -1.61
CA ALA A 300 -9.12 8.22 -0.45
C ALA A 300 -9.10 7.17 0.69
N LEU A 301 -8.06 7.23 1.55
CA LEU A 301 -7.99 6.38 2.74
C LEU A 301 -9.17 6.69 3.67
N VAL A 302 -9.62 5.68 4.44
CA VAL A 302 -10.68 5.83 5.42
C VAL A 302 -10.11 5.58 6.81
N LEU A 303 -10.01 6.65 7.60
CA LEU A 303 -9.34 6.66 8.90
C LEU A 303 -10.23 7.34 9.94
N GLY A 304 -10.60 6.64 10.98
CA GLY A 304 -11.34 7.24 12.09
C GLY A 304 -12.56 6.46 12.55
N PRO A 305 -13.23 6.96 13.61
CA PRO A 305 -14.43 6.35 14.16
C PRO A 305 -15.58 6.31 13.14
N ASP A 306 -16.36 5.23 13.17
CA ASP A 306 -17.62 5.17 12.45
C ASP A 306 -18.61 6.20 13.04
N PRO A 307 -19.34 6.97 12.22
CA PRO A 307 -20.23 8.01 12.73
C PRO A 307 -21.40 7.47 13.57
N ASP A 308 -21.88 6.25 13.29
CA ASP A 308 -23.00 5.64 14.00
C ASP A 308 -22.54 4.79 15.20
N GLU A 309 -21.30 4.28 15.17
CA GLU A 309 -20.69 3.45 16.22
C GLU A 309 -19.24 3.90 16.48
N PRO A 310 -19.01 4.92 17.30
CA PRO A 310 -17.69 5.52 17.50
C PRO A 310 -16.61 4.60 18.09
N ASP A 311 -17.00 3.46 18.67
CA ASP A 311 -16.05 2.45 19.15
C ASP A 311 -15.66 1.43 18.08
N PHE A 312 -16.23 1.52 16.88
CA PHE A 312 -15.77 0.86 15.67
C PHE A 312 -14.97 1.85 14.83
N ILE A 313 -13.71 1.56 14.56
CA ILE A 313 -12.77 2.49 13.92
C ILE A 313 -12.28 1.90 12.61
N TRP A 314 -12.40 2.67 11.54
CA TRP A 314 -11.90 2.32 10.21
C TRP A 314 -10.42 2.64 10.05
N CYS A 315 -9.66 1.69 9.53
CA CYS A 315 -8.30 1.85 9.04
C CYS A 315 -8.18 1.13 7.70
N ALA A 316 -8.86 1.64 6.68
CA ALA A 316 -9.15 0.96 5.43
C ALA A 316 -8.89 1.85 4.20
N GLY A 317 -9.00 1.29 3.00
CA GLY A 317 -8.88 2.06 1.76
C GLY A 317 -7.46 2.48 1.41
N GLN A 318 -6.42 1.78 1.88
CA GLN A 318 -5.02 2.13 1.63
C GLN A 318 -4.62 2.07 0.16
N GLY A 319 -5.41 1.44 -0.71
CA GLY A 319 -5.13 1.35 -2.14
C GLY A 319 -3.73 0.83 -2.44
N GLY A 320 -2.97 1.57 -3.25
CA GLY A 320 -1.56 1.31 -3.53
C GLY A 320 -0.58 2.04 -2.60
N TYR A 321 -1.07 2.75 -1.56
CA TYR A 321 -0.31 3.76 -0.82
C TYR A 321 0.02 3.38 0.63
N GLY A 322 -0.36 2.18 1.06
CA GLY A 322 -0.34 1.79 2.47
C GLY A 322 1.01 1.96 3.15
N PHE A 323 2.12 1.58 2.50
CA PHE A 323 3.45 1.75 3.09
C PHE A 323 3.89 3.20 3.16
N GLN A 324 3.69 3.98 2.08
CA GLN A 324 4.11 5.38 2.04
C GLN A 324 3.40 6.21 3.11
N THR A 325 2.09 5.97 3.28
CA THR A 325 1.22 6.76 4.17
C THR A 325 1.20 6.26 5.61
N ALA A 326 1.64 5.02 5.88
CA ALA A 326 1.50 4.36 7.18
C ALA A 326 1.94 5.22 8.39
N PRO A 327 3.07 5.94 8.36
CA PRO A 327 3.47 6.76 9.51
C PRO A 327 2.45 7.86 9.87
N ALA A 328 2.03 8.65 8.90
CA ALA A 328 1.08 9.75 9.14
C ALA A 328 -0.35 9.25 9.34
N ALA A 329 -0.77 8.24 8.57
CA ALA A 329 -2.10 7.65 8.70
C ALA A 329 -2.31 7.00 10.08
N SER A 330 -1.32 6.24 10.58
CA SER A 330 -1.40 5.63 11.91
C SER A 330 -1.35 6.65 13.04
N GLN A 331 -0.58 7.74 12.88
CA GLN A 331 -0.57 8.82 13.85
C GLN A 331 -1.92 9.54 13.90
N LEU A 332 -2.48 9.88 12.73
CA LEU A 332 -3.82 10.47 12.64
C LEU A 332 -4.86 9.58 13.34
N LEU A 333 -4.84 8.27 13.05
CA LEU A 333 -5.78 7.33 13.65
C LEU A 333 -5.63 7.30 15.19
N ALA A 334 -4.41 7.26 15.69
CA ALA A 334 -4.14 7.25 17.11
C ALA A 334 -4.60 8.55 17.78
N ASP A 335 -4.41 9.70 17.16
CA ASP A 335 -4.87 10.99 17.67
C ASP A 335 -6.40 11.03 17.75
N LEU A 336 -7.11 10.58 16.72
CA LEU A 336 -8.57 10.49 16.69
C LEU A 336 -9.11 9.55 17.78
N VAL A 337 -8.52 8.36 17.95
CA VAL A 337 -8.93 7.38 18.99
C VAL A 337 -8.73 7.93 20.39
N ARG A 338 -7.69 8.73 20.60
CA ARG A 338 -7.39 9.39 21.89
C ARG A 338 -8.17 10.67 22.13
N GLY A 339 -8.90 11.18 21.15
CA GLY A 339 -9.56 12.48 21.23
C GLY A 339 -8.57 13.66 21.29
N VAL A 340 -7.36 13.49 20.72
CA VAL A 340 -6.35 14.54 20.62
C VAL A 340 -6.48 15.24 19.26
N THR A 341 -6.28 16.55 19.22
CA THR A 341 -6.28 17.30 17.96
C THR A 341 -5.14 16.82 17.07
N PRO A 342 -5.43 16.30 15.86
CA PRO A 342 -4.39 15.89 14.93
C PRO A 342 -3.50 17.05 14.48
N ALA A 343 -2.23 16.77 14.21
CA ALA A 343 -1.30 17.74 13.63
C ALA A 343 -1.59 18.05 12.15
N LEU A 344 -2.35 17.20 11.47
CA LEU A 344 -2.76 17.41 10.08
C LEU A 344 -3.86 18.47 9.97
N PRO A 345 -3.91 19.24 8.85
CA PRO A 345 -4.96 20.23 8.61
C PRO A 345 -6.37 19.64 8.72
N HIS A 346 -7.29 20.39 9.29
CA HIS A 346 -8.66 19.94 9.55
C HIS A 346 -9.41 19.51 8.28
N ASP A 347 -9.24 20.23 7.19
CA ASP A 347 -9.83 19.91 5.88
C ASP A 347 -9.28 18.61 5.29
N LEU A 348 -8.00 18.32 5.51
CA LEU A 348 -7.41 17.02 5.15
C LEU A 348 -7.99 15.90 6.01
N VAL A 349 -8.09 16.11 7.33
CA VAL A 349 -8.69 15.11 8.25
C VAL A 349 -10.12 14.80 7.81
N ALA A 350 -10.94 15.82 7.52
CA ALA A 350 -12.32 15.64 7.05
C ALA A 350 -12.42 14.80 5.76
N GLN A 351 -11.44 14.91 4.86
CA GLN A 351 -11.36 14.10 3.64
C GLN A 351 -10.97 12.63 3.91
N LEU A 352 -10.56 12.28 5.11
CA LEU A 352 -10.14 10.94 5.48
C LEU A 352 -11.13 10.24 6.42
N LEU A 353 -12.03 10.99 7.07
CA LEU A 353 -13.05 10.43 7.97
C LEU A 353 -14.09 9.60 7.20
N PRO A 354 -14.64 8.53 7.82
CA PRO A 354 -15.68 7.69 7.19
C PRO A 354 -16.99 8.42 6.92
N ASP A 355 -17.30 9.51 7.64
CA ASP A 355 -18.53 10.31 7.52
C ASP A 355 -18.83 10.71 6.07
N ARG A 356 -17.80 11.06 5.29
CA ARG A 356 -17.90 11.44 3.87
C ARG A 356 -18.50 10.36 2.97
N LEU A 357 -18.51 9.10 3.43
CA LEU A 357 -19.02 7.93 2.68
C LEU A 357 -20.40 7.47 3.18
N ARG A 358 -20.99 8.19 4.14
CA ARG A 358 -22.30 7.90 4.76
C ARG A 358 -23.43 8.80 4.25
N ALA A 359 -23.17 9.64 3.24
CA ALA A 359 -24.17 10.56 2.67
C ALA A 359 -25.20 9.86 1.79
#